data_d99496339acb670aad23afa1de49640d
#
_entry.id   d99496339acb670aad23afa1de49640d
#
_cell.length_a   1.000
_cell.length_b   1.000
_cell.length_c   1.000
_cell.angle_alpha   90.00
_cell.angle_beta   90.00
_cell.angle_gamma   90.00
#
_symmetry.space_group_name_H-M   'P 1'
#
loop_
_entity.id
_entity.type
_entity.pdbx_description
1 polymer ?
#
loop_
_entity_poly.entity_id
_entity_poly.type
_entity_poly.pdbx_seq_one_letter_code
_entity_poly.pdbx_strand_id
1 'polypeptide(L)'
;KKVPCHNDPLCENWVVSGDDDRMYLIDWEYAGMNDGIWDLADISIEGVYTAENDELLLTEYLGKKPDQNEYRHFLASKLYVDYLWTLWAKARVPYDGQPMEDWAQERYERLKNNLKLFASI
;
A
#
# COMPACT_ATOMS: atom_id res chain seq x y z
N LYS A 1 15.75 -4.01 6.93
CA LYS A 1 15.74 -3.61 8.35
C LYS A 1 14.30 -3.34 8.78
N LYS A 2 13.83 -3.92 9.91
CA LYS A 2 12.51 -3.63 10.46
C LYS A 2 12.50 -2.27 11.15
N VAL A 3 11.43 -1.53 10.93
CA VAL A 3 11.17 -0.21 11.54
C VAL A 3 9.72 -0.17 12.06
N PRO A 4 9.35 0.76 12.95
CA PRO A 4 7.96 0.98 13.30
C PRO A 4 7.15 1.37 12.06
N CYS A 5 6.06 0.65 11.80
CA CYS A 5 5.17 0.87 10.68
C CYS A 5 3.73 1.01 11.15
N HIS A 6 2.94 1.71 10.38
CA HIS A 6 1.49 1.78 10.56
C HIS A 6 0.80 0.47 10.12
N ASN A 7 1.28 -0.10 9.03
CA ASN A 7 0.82 -1.33 8.37
C ASN A 7 -0.56 -1.24 7.66
N ASP A 8 -1.25 -0.11 7.74
CA ASP A 8 -2.53 0.14 7.07
C ASP A 8 -2.73 1.64 6.73
N PRO A 9 -1.74 2.32 6.11
CA PRO A 9 -1.80 3.76 5.87
C PRO A 9 -2.59 4.11 4.60
N LEU A 10 -3.77 3.51 4.42
CA LEU A 10 -4.65 3.80 3.30
C LEU A 10 -5.29 5.19 3.42
N CYS A 11 -5.89 5.69 2.33
CA CYS A 11 -6.34 7.08 2.22
C CYS A 11 -7.29 7.52 3.34
N GLU A 12 -8.17 6.65 3.80
CA GLU A 12 -9.14 6.93 4.87
C GLU A 12 -8.49 7.16 6.23
N ASN A 13 -7.24 6.74 6.41
CA ASN A 13 -6.49 6.90 7.66
C ASN A 13 -5.64 8.18 7.69
N TRP A 14 -5.70 8.99 6.63
CA TRP A 14 -5.05 10.29 6.57
C TRP A 14 -6.09 11.40 6.70
N VAL A 15 -5.95 12.24 7.71
CA VAL A 15 -6.87 13.34 8.01
C VAL A 15 -6.14 14.67 7.95
N VAL A 16 -6.68 15.60 7.18
CA VAL A 16 -6.18 16.97 7.13
C VAL A 16 -6.99 17.84 8.07
N SER A 17 -6.31 18.52 9.00
CA SER A 17 -6.95 19.49 9.90
C SER A 17 -7.35 20.75 9.13
N GLY A 18 -8.60 21.21 9.31
CA GLY A 18 -9.06 22.46 8.74
C GLY A 18 -8.51 23.72 9.44
N ASP A 19 -7.91 23.57 10.64
CA ASP A 19 -7.43 24.69 11.46
C ASP A 19 -5.97 25.07 11.16
N ASP A 20 -5.11 24.07 10.89
CA ASP A 20 -3.66 24.26 10.78
C ASP A 20 -3.03 23.62 9.52
N ASP A 21 -3.85 23.10 8.62
CA ASP A 21 -3.42 22.38 7.40
C ASP A 21 -2.48 21.19 7.67
N ARG A 22 -2.44 20.69 8.91
CA ARG A 22 -1.63 19.53 9.25
C ARG A 22 -2.32 18.23 8.82
N MET A 23 -1.51 17.30 8.40
CA MET A 23 -1.94 15.95 8.06
C MET A 23 -1.65 15.01 9.23
N TYR A 24 -2.67 14.25 9.62
CA TYR A 24 -2.58 13.28 10.71
C TYR A 24 -2.85 11.90 10.19
N LEU A 25 -2.01 10.94 10.58
CA LEU A 25 -2.22 9.52 10.33
C LEU A 25 -2.88 8.91 11.56
N ILE A 26 -4.06 8.31 11.36
CA ILE A 26 -4.89 7.73 12.42
C ILE A 26 -5.06 6.23 12.24
N ASP A 27 -5.75 5.58 13.18
CA ASP A 27 -6.12 4.16 13.13
C ASP A 27 -4.90 3.21 13.11
N TRP A 28 -4.17 3.21 14.20
CA TRP A 28 -2.92 2.48 14.39
C TRP A 28 -3.10 1.03 14.89
N GLU A 29 -4.28 0.43 14.71
CA GLU A 29 -4.61 -0.90 15.25
C GLU A 29 -3.69 -2.03 14.75
N TYR A 30 -3.13 -1.91 13.54
CA TYR A 30 -2.20 -2.87 12.95
C TYR A 30 -0.72 -2.48 13.13
N ALA A 31 -0.42 -1.41 13.85
CA ALA A 31 0.94 -0.89 13.99
C ALA A 31 1.88 -1.93 14.60
N GLY A 32 3.09 -1.96 14.10
CA GLY A 32 4.13 -2.89 14.57
C GLY A 32 5.41 -2.77 13.76
N MET A 33 6.39 -3.58 14.13
CA MET A 33 7.68 -3.62 13.44
C MET A 33 7.56 -4.37 12.11
N ASN A 34 7.85 -3.68 11.02
CA ASN A 34 7.79 -4.21 9.68
C ASN A 34 8.86 -3.54 8.77
N ASP A 35 8.87 -3.93 7.51
CA ASP A 35 9.61 -3.22 6.48
C ASP A 35 8.91 -1.89 6.15
N GLY A 36 9.63 -0.77 6.25
CA GLY A 36 9.05 0.56 5.97
C GLY A 36 8.51 0.71 4.54
N ILE A 37 9.05 -0.05 3.59
CA ILE A 37 8.57 -0.07 2.20
C ILE A 37 7.14 -0.62 2.10
N TRP A 38 6.70 -1.44 3.05
CA TRP A 38 5.32 -1.92 3.14
C TRP A 38 4.32 -0.76 3.22
N ASP A 39 4.54 0.19 4.14
CA ASP A 39 3.66 1.35 4.29
C ASP A 39 3.62 2.21 3.02
N LEU A 40 4.77 2.41 2.36
CA LEU A 40 4.82 3.15 1.10
C LEU A 40 4.06 2.43 -0.02
N ALA A 41 4.19 1.11 -0.10
CA ALA A 41 3.48 0.30 -1.07
C ALA A 41 1.95 0.37 -0.86
N ASP A 42 1.50 0.33 0.39
CA ASP A 42 0.07 0.43 0.73
C ASP A 42 -0.47 1.82 0.38
N ILE A 43 0.23 2.90 0.73
CA ILE A 43 -0.11 4.28 0.34
C ILE A 43 -0.26 4.38 -1.17
N SER A 44 0.71 3.88 -1.92
CA SER A 44 0.72 3.95 -3.37
C SER A 44 -0.45 3.21 -4.00
N ILE A 45 -0.66 1.98 -3.56
CA ILE A 45 -1.64 1.08 -4.18
C ILE A 45 -3.08 1.52 -3.86
N GLU A 46 -3.36 1.88 -2.61
CA GLU A 46 -4.67 2.36 -2.19
C GLU A 46 -4.94 3.80 -2.64
N GLY A 47 -3.89 4.61 -2.79
CA GLY A 47 -3.97 5.97 -3.35
C GLY A 47 -4.00 6.03 -4.88
N VAL A 48 -3.87 4.88 -5.55
CA VAL A 48 -3.82 4.78 -7.03
C VAL A 48 -2.74 5.72 -7.61
N TYR A 49 -1.53 5.62 -7.06
CA TYR A 49 -0.42 6.47 -7.47
C TYR A 49 0.08 6.15 -8.87
N THR A 50 0.45 7.19 -9.61
CA THR A 50 1.18 7.05 -10.88
C THR A 50 2.64 6.66 -10.64
N ALA A 51 3.35 6.26 -11.69
CA ALA A 51 4.80 5.99 -11.60
C ALA A 51 5.61 7.20 -11.12
N GLU A 52 5.19 8.41 -11.49
CA GLU A 52 5.82 9.66 -11.04
C GLU A 52 5.56 9.92 -9.55
N ASN A 53 4.34 9.66 -9.07
CA ASN A 53 4.02 9.75 -7.65
C ASN A 53 4.83 8.71 -6.83
N ASP A 54 4.99 7.51 -7.36
CA ASP A 54 5.78 6.45 -6.73
C ASP A 54 7.26 6.83 -6.63
N GLU A 55 7.83 7.39 -7.70
CA GLU A 55 9.22 7.88 -7.68
C GLU A 55 9.40 9.00 -6.65
N LEU A 56 8.45 9.94 -6.59
CA LEU A 56 8.48 11.02 -5.61
C LEU A 56 8.41 10.47 -4.18
N LEU A 57 7.45 9.59 -3.90
CA LEU A 57 7.26 8.98 -2.57
C LEU A 57 8.54 8.24 -2.11
N LEU A 58 9.12 7.43 -2.99
CA LEU A 58 10.35 6.71 -2.69
C LEU A 58 11.54 7.66 -2.50
N THR A 59 11.66 8.69 -3.34
CA THR A 59 12.73 9.68 -3.24
C THR A 59 12.69 10.42 -1.92
N GLU A 60 11.52 10.85 -1.48
CA GLU A 60 11.33 11.52 -0.19
C GLU A 60 11.68 10.61 0.99
N TYR A 61 11.26 9.36 0.94
CA TYR A 61 11.56 8.38 1.99
C TYR A 61 13.05 7.99 2.06
N LEU A 62 13.68 7.77 0.90
CA LEU A 62 15.08 7.34 0.81
C LEU A 62 16.08 8.48 0.94
N GLY A 63 15.66 9.73 0.73
CA GLY A 63 16.54 10.90 0.63
C GLY A 63 17.38 10.93 -0.64
N LYS A 64 17.05 10.09 -1.62
CA LYS A 64 17.71 9.97 -2.92
C LYS A 64 16.80 9.31 -3.93
N LYS A 65 17.07 9.46 -5.22
CA LYS A 65 16.37 8.71 -6.25
C LYS A 65 16.55 7.20 -6.03
N PRO A 66 15.46 6.39 -6.06
CA PRO A 66 15.56 4.95 -5.88
C PRO A 66 16.39 4.30 -6.99
N ASP A 67 17.20 3.33 -6.64
CA ASP A 67 17.86 2.46 -7.60
C ASP A 67 16.91 1.34 -8.06
N GLN A 68 17.37 0.52 -9.02
CA GLN A 68 16.56 -0.55 -9.57
C GLN A 68 16.15 -1.60 -8.52
N ASN A 69 17.02 -1.92 -7.57
CA ASN A 69 16.72 -2.90 -6.53
C ASN A 69 15.73 -2.36 -5.51
N GLU A 70 15.86 -1.09 -5.13
CA GLU A 70 14.92 -0.40 -4.25
C GLU A 70 13.53 -0.30 -4.90
N TYR A 71 13.48 0.01 -6.18
CA TYR A 71 12.22 0.04 -6.94
C TYR A 71 11.59 -1.36 -7.07
N ARG A 72 12.39 -2.40 -7.36
CA ARG A 72 11.88 -3.78 -7.37
C ARG A 72 11.36 -4.22 -6.01
N HIS A 73 12.02 -3.85 -4.93
CA HIS A 73 11.57 -4.13 -3.57
C HIS A 73 10.20 -3.48 -3.29
N PHE A 74 10.04 -2.23 -3.71
CA PHE A 74 8.77 -1.53 -3.61
C PHE A 74 7.64 -2.21 -4.42
N LEU A 75 7.91 -2.60 -5.67
CA LEU A 75 6.94 -3.33 -6.49
C LEU A 75 6.58 -4.70 -5.89
N ALA A 76 7.56 -5.42 -5.35
CA ALA A 76 7.31 -6.68 -4.64
C ALA A 76 6.39 -6.45 -3.43
N SER A 77 6.61 -5.37 -2.68
CA SER A 77 5.77 -5.01 -1.53
C SER A 77 4.33 -4.71 -1.95
N LYS A 78 4.11 -4.04 -3.08
CA LYS A 78 2.76 -3.86 -3.66
C LYS A 78 2.05 -5.19 -3.93
N LEU A 79 2.79 -6.19 -4.43
CA LEU A 79 2.22 -7.52 -4.66
C LEU A 79 1.79 -8.18 -3.36
N TYR A 80 2.60 -8.09 -2.31
CA TYR A 80 2.25 -8.64 -0.99
C TYR A 80 1.06 -7.94 -0.36
N VAL A 81 0.98 -6.62 -0.47
CA VAL A 81 -0.17 -5.83 0.04
C VAL A 81 -1.46 -6.26 -0.66
N ASP A 82 -1.47 -6.33 -2.00
CA ASP A 82 -2.65 -6.77 -2.75
C ASP A 82 -3.04 -8.22 -2.44
N TYR A 83 -2.05 -9.09 -2.27
CA TYR A 83 -2.30 -10.47 -1.89
C TYR A 83 -2.96 -10.57 -0.51
N LEU A 84 -2.41 -9.85 0.47
CA LEU A 84 -2.98 -9.79 1.82
C LEU A 84 -4.42 -9.30 1.80
N TRP A 85 -4.69 -8.17 1.16
CA TRP A 85 -6.02 -7.57 1.15
C TRP A 85 -7.02 -8.39 0.35
N THR A 86 -6.60 -9.08 -0.71
CA THR A 86 -7.43 -10.03 -1.43
C THR A 86 -7.89 -11.16 -0.50
N LEU A 87 -6.97 -11.76 0.25
CA LEU A 87 -7.29 -12.84 1.19
C LEU A 87 -8.15 -12.35 2.35
N TRP A 88 -7.84 -11.17 2.89
CA TRP A 88 -8.62 -10.56 3.97
C TRP A 88 -10.07 -10.33 3.53
N ALA A 89 -10.28 -9.76 2.35
CA ALA A 89 -11.61 -9.53 1.82
C ALA A 89 -12.37 -10.84 1.57
N LYS A 90 -11.70 -11.87 1.02
CA LYS A 90 -12.28 -13.20 0.83
C LYS A 90 -12.74 -13.81 2.16
N ALA A 91 -11.94 -13.67 3.21
CA ALA A 91 -12.30 -14.15 4.54
C ALA A 91 -13.51 -13.41 5.14
N ARG A 92 -13.77 -12.17 4.69
CA ARG A 92 -14.91 -11.36 5.13
C ARG A 92 -16.21 -11.63 4.36
N VAL A 93 -16.14 -12.23 3.18
CA VAL A 93 -17.33 -12.50 2.33
C VAL A 93 -18.48 -13.21 3.09
N PRO A 94 -18.25 -14.25 3.92
CA PRO A 94 -19.32 -14.92 4.64
C PRO A 94 -20.07 -14.01 5.62
N TYR A 95 -19.46 -12.90 6.03
CA TYR A 95 -20.04 -11.97 7.03
C TYR A 95 -20.61 -10.70 6.39
N ASP A 96 -19.92 -10.17 5.38
CA ASP A 96 -20.22 -8.86 4.80
C ASP A 96 -20.76 -8.95 3.36
N GLY A 97 -20.78 -10.14 2.77
CA GLY A 97 -21.46 -10.43 1.51
C GLY A 97 -20.78 -9.91 0.25
N GLN A 98 -21.58 -9.67 -0.77
CA GLN A 98 -21.14 -9.32 -2.13
C GLN A 98 -20.20 -8.11 -2.22
N PRO A 99 -20.35 -7.02 -1.44
CA PRO A 99 -19.40 -5.90 -1.51
C PRO A 99 -17.95 -6.32 -1.21
N MET A 100 -17.74 -7.28 -0.31
CA MET A 100 -16.41 -7.83 -0.02
C MET A 100 -15.88 -8.71 -1.15
N GLU A 101 -16.76 -9.47 -1.81
CA GLU A 101 -16.38 -10.25 -2.99
C GLU A 101 -15.91 -9.33 -4.12
N ASP A 102 -16.64 -8.25 -4.40
CA ASP A 102 -16.30 -7.28 -5.43
C ASP A 102 -14.97 -6.58 -5.11
N TRP A 103 -14.77 -6.20 -3.85
CA TRP A 103 -13.54 -5.59 -3.37
C TRP A 103 -12.34 -6.55 -3.50
N ALA A 104 -12.52 -7.82 -3.14
CA ALA A 104 -11.50 -8.85 -3.29
C ALA A 104 -11.14 -9.07 -4.77
N GLN A 105 -12.13 -9.10 -5.66
CA GLN A 105 -11.90 -9.26 -7.09
C GLN A 105 -11.10 -8.10 -7.68
N GLU A 106 -11.39 -6.88 -7.28
CA GLU A 106 -10.64 -5.69 -7.69
C GLU A 106 -9.16 -5.78 -7.30
N ARG A 107 -8.87 -6.15 -6.02
CA ARG A 107 -7.49 -6.32 -5.55
C ARG A 107 -6.77 -7.46 -6.25
N TYR A 108 -7.47 -8.54 -6.53
CA TYR A 108 -6.93 -9.69 -7.27
C TYR A 108 -6.56 -9.33 -8.72
N GLU A 109 -7.41 -8.56 -9.41
CA GLU A 109 -7.09 -8.08 -10.76
C GLU A 109 -5.88 -7.14 -10.75
N ARG A 110 -5.81 -6.24 -9.78
CA ARG A 110 -4.67 -5.35 -9.57
C ARG A 110 -3.38 -6.14 -9.29
N LEU A 111 -3.46 -7.17 -8.46
CA LEU A 111 -2.36 -8.09 -8.18
C LEU A 111 -1.83 -8.74 -9.46
N LYS A 112 -2.72 -9.27 -10.30
CA LYS A 112 -2.32 -9.90 -11.58
C LYS A 112 -1.62 -8.91 -12.51
N ASN A 113 -2.11 -7.67 -12.59
CA ASN A 113 -1.51 -6.64 -13.42
C ASN A 113 -0.12 -6.22 -12.89
N ASN A 114 0.02 -6.05 -11.59
CA ASN A 114 1.29 -5.73 -10.95
C ASN A 114 2.30 -6.89 -11.05
N LEU A 115 1.85 -8.15 -11.04
CA LEU A 115 2.72 -9.32 -11.30
C LEU A 115 3.33 -9.26 -12.71
N LYS A 116 2.55 -8.89 -13.71
CA LYS A 116 3.05 -8.73 -15.08
C LYS A 116 4.10 -7.61 -15.17
N LEU A 117 3.82 -6.49 -14.52
CA LEU A 117 4.76 -5.36 -14.45
C LEU A 117 6.05 -5.78 -13.74
N PHE A 118 5.98 -6.43 -12.60
CA PHE A 118 7.13 -6.92 -11.86
C PHE A 118 7.99 -7.89 -12.66
N ALA A 119 7.37 -8.79 -13.42
CA ALA A 119 8.06 -9.75 -14.27
C ALA A 119 8.78 -9.09 -15.48
N SER A 120 8.35 -7.88 -15.87
CA SER A 120 8.91 -7.15 -17.03
C SER A 120 10.16 -6.33 -16.70
N ILE A 121 10.52 -6.20 -15.45
CA ILE A 121 11.66 -5.36 -15.01
C ILE A 121 12.89 -6.18 -14.53
#